data_0a2e256c05f8d73fcc4f801c83bcece1
#
_entry.id   0a2e256c05f8d73fcc4f801c83bcece1
#
_cell.length_a   1.000
_cell.length_b   1.000
_cell.length_c   1.000
_cell.angle_alpha   90.00
_cell.angle_beta   90.00
_cell.angle_gamma   90.00
#
_symmetry.space_group_name_H-M   'P 1'
#
loop_
_entity.id
_entity.type
_entity.pdbx_description
1 polymer ?
#
loop_
_entity_poly.entity_id
_entity_poly.type
_entity_poly.pdbx_seq_one_letter_code
_entity_poly.pdbx_strand_id
1 'polypeptide(L)'
;MTDKPKYNAEWRRLSDMPVPKWEPASIVLDNKMYVHGGYETGIISGKNLHVFDPEGSSHGTWEKLQDLPSDISHVNLAPGLTGFWFAGGMKDMNRPRGIKDHIVSEVWHFDPELDRYSAGPLLPGKRAGGGLVRLGDNLHYISGLMEDRDTDSGDHWVFNLKDWDKDQSAKWEKLAPLPNPRNQLSVAVLNEQIYIIGGQYNHDSQQLDQNLVHIYNAKNDTWSAGPSLPYGHSHSEGATFTHNNRIWMVGGHTTPEGGTKGMCENVVTLVEGGEWEITFKLPIGISSPASKIINNKLYVAGGWELRLLAQTPERDYWADRQVTSGDVWVTEIPF
;
A
#
# COMPACT_ATOMS: atom_id res chain seq x y z
N MET A 1 1.78 -24.95 -6.12
CA MET A 1 2.51 -24.00 -7.01
C MET A 1 4.00 -24.13 -6.74
N THR A 2 4.86 -24.15 -7.75
CA THR A 2 6.30 -24.21 -7.53
C THR A 2 6.77 -22.86 -6.99
N ASP A 3 7.51 -22.84 -5.87
CA ASP A 3 8.14 -21.63 -5.29
C ASP A 3 9.23 -20.99 -6.17
N LYS A 4 9.32 -21.42 -7.42
CA LYS A 4 10.30 -20.90 -8.35
C LYS A 4 9.74 -19.68 -9.09
N PRO A 5 10.51 -18.58 -9.11
CA PRO A 5 10.16 -17.42 -9.91
C PRO A 5 10.24 -17.77 -11.42
N LYS A 6 9.38 -17.10 -12.19
CA LYS A 6 9.33 -17.27 -13.64
C LYS A 6 10.57 -16.68 -14.34
N TYR A 7 11.11 -15.62 -13.78
CA TYR A 7 12.29 -14.90 -14.29
C TYR A 7 13.31 -14.69 -13.20
N ASN A 8 14.59 -14.66 -13.58
CA ASN A 8 15.65 -14.18 -12.71
C ASN A 8 15.71 -12.66 -12.80
N ALA A 9 15.85 -11.99 -11.64
CA ALA A 9 16.03 -10.56 -11.55
C ALA A 9 17.46 -10.23 -11.12
N GLU A 10 18.08 -9.29 -11.82
CA GLU A 10 19.35 -8.71 -11.40
C GLU A 10 19.07 -7.38 -10.68
N TRP A 11 19.25 -7.39 -9.38
CA TRP A 11 18.98 -6.23 -8.54
C TRP A 11 20.22 -5.36 -8.37
N ARG A 12 20.02 -4.05 -8.52
CA ARG A 12 21.03 -3.04 -8.24
C ARG A 12 20.54 -2.12 -7.14
N ARG A 13 21.42 -1.74 -6.22
CA ARG A 13 21.13 -0.76 -5.18
C ARG A 13 21.31 0.65 -5.70
N LEU A 14 20.45 1.56 -5.26
CA LEU A 14 20.47 2.99 -5.58
C LEU A 14 20.76 3.83 -4.33
N SER A 15 20.61 5.15 -4.44
CA SER A 15 20.67 6.05 -3.27
C SER A 15 19.58 5.76 -2.29
N ASP A 16 19.93 5.61 -1.02
CA ASP A 16 18.99 5.33 0.05
C ASP A 16 17.94 6.45 0.19
N MET A 17 16.78 6.09 0.72
CA MET A 17 15.76 7.05 1.13
C MET A 17 16.32 7.98 2.21
N PRO A 18 16.01 9.29 2.15
CA PRO A 18 16.45 10.25 3.18
C PRO A 18 15.96 9.91 4.60
N VAL A 19 14.79 9.28 4.69
CA VAL A 19 14.19 8.80 5.94
C VAL A 19 13.77 7.36 5.73
N PRO A 20 14.34 6.39 6.44
CA PRO A 20 13.89 5.00 6.42
C PRO A 20 12.43 4.89 6.81
N LYS A 21 11.65 4.10 6.07
CA LYS A 21 10.20 3.97 6.26
C LYS A 21 9.72 2.55 6.02
N TRP A 22 8.68 2.14 6.75
CA TRP A 22 7.86 0.99 6.44
C TRP A 22 6.38 1.37 6.44
N GLU A 23 5.55 0.65 5.72
CA GLU A 23 4.18 1.04 5.40
C GLU A 23 4.01 2.44 4.76
N PRO A 24 4.97 2.94 3.97
CA PRO A 24 4.70 4.15 3.23
C PRO A 24 3.69 3.85 2.11
N ALA A 25 2.83 4.81 1.83
CA ALA A 25 2.07 4.80 0.59
C ALA A 25 2.93 5.32 -0.56
N SER A 26 2.71 4.85 -1.78
CA SER A 26 3.45 5.34 -2.93
C SER A 26 2.62 5.42 -4.22
N ILE A 27 3.00 6.37 -5.07
CA ILE A 27 2.37 6.59 -6.38
C ILE A 27 3.41 7.11 -7.37
N VAL A 28 3.17 6.87 -8.66
CA VAL A 28 3.96 7.49 -9.74
C VAL A 28 3.15 8.61 -10.37
N LEU A 29 3.77 9.79 -10.46
CA LEU A 29 3.33 10.91 -11.28
C LEU A 29 4.54 11.43 -12.06
N ASP A 30 4.37 11.70 -13.34
CA ASP A 30 5.40 12.28 -14.22
C ASP A 30 6.76 11.55 -14.14
N ASN A 31 6.74 10.21 -14.19
CA ASN A 31 7.90 9.33 -14.08
C ASN A 31 8.73 9.50 -12.79
N LYS A 32 8.12 9.99 -11.73
CA LYS A 32 8.72 10.09 -10.39
C LYS A 32 7.88 9.32 -9.37
N MET A 33 8.53 8.69 -8.41
CA MET A 33 7.84 7.95 -7.34
C MET A 33 7.72 8.83 -6.10
N TYR A 34 6.49 9.15 -5.74
CA TYR A 34 6.14 9.83 -4.48
C TYR A 34 6.00 8.81 -3.38
N VAL A 35 6.66 9.03 -2.25
CA VAL A 35 6.66 8.18 -1.07
C VAL A 35 6.17 8.97 0.14
N HIS A 36 5.05 8.57 0.69
CA HIS A 36 4.20 9.36 1.56
C HIS A 36 3.96 8.67 2.91
N GLY A 37 4.08 9.38 4.03
CA GLY A 37 3.70 8.88 5.35
C GLY A 37 4.44 7.61 5.76
N GLY A 38 3.69 6.67 6.33
CA GLY A 38 4.20 5.40 6.85
C GLY A 38 4.85 5.55 8.22
N TYR A 39 5.47 4.47 8.70
CA TYR A 39 6.22 4.48 9.96
C TYR A 39 7.70 4.73 9.72
N GLU A 40 8.29 5.53 10.56
CA GLU A 40 9.72 5.73 10.71
C GLU A 40 10.29 4.77 11.77
N THR A 41 11.58 4.86 12.04
CA THR A 41 12.24 4.04 13.07
C THR A 41 11.53 4.19 14.42
N GLY A 42 11.25 3.07 15.08
CA GLY A 42 10.55 3.04 16.38
C GLY A 42 9.02 3.03 16.29
N ILE A 43 8.44 2.74 15.11
CA ILE A 43 6.97 2.68 14.89
C ILE A 43 6.33 4.04 15.19
N ILE A 44 6.95 5.09 14.68
CA ILE A 44 6.45 6.46 14.79
C ILE A 44 5.88 6.85 13.43
N SER A 45 4.60 7.20 13.36
CA SER A 45 3.99 7.67 12.11
C SER A 45 4.70 8.91 11.59
N GLY A 46 5.09 8.87 10.31
CA GLY A 46 5.81 9.94 9.65
C GLY A 46 4.87 10.94 8.97
N LYS A 47 5.36 12.15 8.76
CA LYS A 47 4.68 13.20 8.00
C LYS A 47 5.43 13.65 6.76
N ASN A 48 6.52 12.97 6.42
CA ASN A 48 7.34 13.35 5.29
C ASN A 48 6.75 12.87 3.98
N LEU A 49 6.76 13.74 2.98
CA LEU A 49 6.60 13.39 1.57
C LEU A 49 7.96 13.55 0.89
N HIS A 50 8.42 12.47 0.28
CA HIS A 50 9.62 12.49 -0.58
C HIS A 50 9.26 12.05 -1.99
N VAL A 51 9.93 12.64 -2.97
CA VAL A 51 9.84 12.21 -4.37
C VAL A 51 11.17 11.69 -4.84
N PHE A 52 11.15 10.51 -5.45
CA PHE A 52 12.30 9.88 -6.07
C PHE A 52 12.26 10.10 -7.58
N ASP A 53 13.31 10.71 -8.11
CA ASP A 53 13.56 10.89 -9.54
C ASP A 53 14.64 9.90 -9.98
N PRO A 54 14.28 8.84 -10.71
CA PRO A 54 15.24 7.85 -11.15
C PRO A 54 16.21 8.37 -12.20
N GLU A 55 15.90 9.48 -12.87
CA GLU A 55 16.72 10.08 -13.93
C GLU A 55 17.59 11.24 -13.41
N GLY A 56 17.39 11.67 -12.15
CA GLY A 56 18.15 12.78 -11.56
C GLY A 56 19.65 12.51 -11.41
N SER A 57 20.08 11.25 -11.36
CA SER A 57 21.48 10.81 -11.39
C SER A 57 21.58 9.32 -11.73
N SER A 58 22.80 8.77 -11.85
CA SER A 58 23.03 7.32 -12.04
C SER A 58 22.47 6.44 -10.91
N HIS A 59 22.21 7.03 -9.73
CA HIS A 59 21.65 6.36 -8.55
C HIS A 59 20.28 6.92 -8.15
N GLY A 60 19.68 7.77 -9.01
CA GLY A 60 18.47 8.52 -8.70
C GLY A 60 18.73 9.65 -7.70
N THR A 61 17.76 10.52 -7.52
CA THR A 61 17.79 11.61 -6.54
C THR A 61 16.51 11.65 -5.74
N TRP A 62 16.60 12.10 -4.49
CA TRP A 62 15.48 12.32 -3.61
C TRP A 62 15.30 13.82 -3.35
N GLU A 63 14.06 14.26 -3.38
CA GLU A 63 13.65 15.61 -2.99
C GLU A 63 12.59 15.50 -1.88
N LYS A 64 12.69 16.38 -0.87
CA LYS A 64 11.64 16.53 0.14
C LYS A 64 10.66 17.59 -0.32
N LEU A 65 9.37 17.25 -0.29
CA LEU A 65 8.26 18.15 -0.55
C LEU A 65 7.59 18.58 0.76
N GLN A 66 6.49 19.33 0.64
CA GLN A 66 5.68 19.79 1.77
C GLN A 66 5.33 18.62 2.69
N ASP A 67 5.58 18.79 3.99
CA ASP A 67 5.15 17.81 4.99
C ASP A 67 3.62 17.65 4.98
N LEU A 68 3.15 16.43 5.24
CA LEU A 68 1.74 16.13 5.41
C LEU A 68 1.11 17.03 6.50
N PRO A 69 -0.19 17.30 6.41
CA PRO A 69 -0.92 18.05 7.44
C PRO A 69 -0.80 17.44 8.85
N SER A 70 -0.62 16.13 8.91
CA SER A 70 -0.30 15.40 10.15
C SER A 70 0.48 14.13 9.82
N ASP A 71 1.11 13.53 10.84
CA ASP A 71 1.66 12.18 10.74
C ASP A 71 0.57 11.17 10.39
N ILE A 72 0.87 10.21 9.51
CA ILE A 72 -0.10 9.21 9.04
C ILE A 72 0.57 7.92 8.55
N SER A 73 -0.05 6.78 8.86
CA SER A 73 0.24 5.46 8.31
C SER A 73 -1.05 4.77 7.87
N HIS A 74 -0.96 3.57 7.31
CA HIS A 74 -2.13 2.75 6.92
C HIS A 74 -3.04 3.43 5.89
N VAL A 75 -2.45 4.12 4.92
CA VAL A 75 -3.17 4.79 3.82
C VAL A 75 -2.72 4.25 2.47
N ASN A 76 -3.60 4.38 1.48
CA ASN A 76 -3.29 4.21 0.06
C ASN A 76 -3.30 5.56 -0.63
N LEU A 77 -2.55 5.70 -1.72
CA LEU A 77 -2.62 6.84 -2.62
C LEU A 77 -3.40 6.48 -3.88
N ALA A 78 -4.32 7.35 -4.27
CA ALA A 78 -5.02 7.24 -5.53
C ALA A 78 -4.79 8.49 -6.38
N PRO A 79 -4.61 8.35 -7.73
CA PRO A 79 -4.41 9.51 -8.59
C PRO A 79 -5.65 10.40 -8.60
N GLY A 80 -5.46 11.72 -8.53
CA GLY A 80 -6.48 12.72 -8.68
C GLY A 80 -6.76 13.07 -10.16
N LEU A 81 -7.52 14.12 -10.42
CA LEU A 81 -7.54 14.78 -11.73
C LEU A 81 -6.19 15.49 -11.95
N THR A 82 -5.66 16.08 -10.89
CA THR A 82 -4.26 16.49 -10.71
C THR A 82 -3.74 15.84 -9.43
N GLY A 83 -2.42 15.62 -9.30
CA GLY A 83 -1.82 15.08 -8.09
C GLY A 83 -2.41 13.76 -7.60
N PHE A 84 -2.53 13.63 -6.28
CA PHE A 84 -3.06 12.41 -5.65
C PHE A 84 -3.88 12.68 -4.39
N TRP A 85 -4.70 11.68 -4.02
CA TRP A 85 -5.54 11.67 -2.83
C TRP A 85 -5.09 10.61 -1.84
N PHE A 86 -5.30 10.86 -0.55
CA PHE A 86 -5.31 9.83 0.50
C PHE A 86 -6.46 10.08 1.48
N ALA A 87 -6.89 9.04 2.17
CA ALA A 87 -8.06 9.08 3.03
C ALA A 87 -7.94 8.13 4.21
N GLY A 88 -8.49 8.53 5.36
CA GLY A 88 -8.42 7.77 6.59
C GLY A 88 -6.99 7.64 7.11
N GLY A 89 -6.67 6.47 7.63
CA GLY A 89 -5.36 6.14 8.16
C GLY A 89 -5.25 6.22 9.67
N MET A 90 -4.04 6.03 10.15
CA MET A 90 -3.72 5.95 11.56
C MET A 90 -2.67 6.99 11.93
N LYS A 91 -2.98 7.85 12.92
CA LYS A 91 -2.09 8.89 13.47
C LYS A 91 -1.48 8.42 14.77
N ASP A 92 -0.24 8.76 15.01
CA ASP A 92 0.48 8.40 16.25
C ASP A 92 0.63 9.56 17.26
N MET A 93 0.28 10.73 16.92
CA MET A 93 0.16 12.01 17.67
C MET A 93 0.68 11.99 19.14
N ASN A 94 1.88 11.47 19.40
CA ASN A 94 2.50 11.43 20.74
C ASN A 94 1.61 10.84 21.85
N ARG A 95 0.73 9.90 21.53
CA ARG A 95 -0.18 9.31 22.50
C ARG A 95 0.48 8.16 23.26
N PRO A 96 0.20 8.00 24.56
CA PRO A 96 0.69 6.86 25.32
C PRO A 96 0.22 5.54 24.69
N ARG A 97 1.07 4.51 24.73
CA ARG A 97 0.67 3.16 24.30
C ARG A 97 -0.63 2.74 24.99
N GLY A 98 -1.58 2.20 24.22
CA GLY A 98 -2.87 1.72 24.72
C GLY A 98 -4.06 2.67 24.52
N ILE A 99 -3.86 3.88 23.98
CA ILE A 99 -4.99 4.71 23.55
C ILE A 99 -5.38 4.31 22.12
N LYS A 100 -6.57 3.77 21.97
CA LYS A 100 -7.09 3.23 20.70
C LYS A 100 -7.71 4.27 19.74
N ASP A 101 -7.48 5.55 19.97
CA ASP A 101 -8.19 6.64 19.29
C ASP A 101 -7.32 7.36 18.25
N HIS A 102 -6.72 6.57 17.34
CA HIS A 102 -5.81 7.09 16.33
C HIS A 102 -6.38 7.09 14.90
N ILE A 103 -7.42 6.29 14.66
CA ILE A 103 -7.99 6.13 13.32
C ILE A 103 -8.82 7.34 12.97
N VAL A 104 -8.63 7.86 11.76
CA VAL A 104 -9.22 9.13 11.33
C VAL A 104 -10.12 8.96 10.10
N SER A 105 -10.90 10.02 9.79
CA SER A 105 -11.75 10.10 8.60
C SER A 105 -11.32 11.19 7.63
N GLU A 106 -10.17 11.80 7.88
CA GLU A 106 -9.65 12.90 7.06
C GLU A 106 -9.36 12.44 5.64
N VAL A 107 -9.62 13.33 4.68
CA VAL A 107 -9.34 13.12 3.26
C VAL A 107 -8.55 14.32 2.76
N TRP A 108 -7.47 14.05 2.04
CA TRP A 108 -6.57 15.07 1.58
C TRP A 108 -6.20 14.86 0.12
N HIS A 109 -6.06 15.97 -0.59
CA HIS A 109 -5.50 16.04 -1.93
C HIS A 109 -4.15 16.75 -1.88
N PHE A 110 -3.14 16.20 -2.53
CA PHE A 110 -1.84 16.84 -2.76
C PHE A 110 -1.71 17.28 -4.21
N ASP A 111 -1.38 18.54 -4.39
CA ASP A 111 -1.08 19.14 -5.69
C ASP A 111 0.43 19.30 -5.83
N PRO A 112 1.10 18.54 -6.73
CA PRO A 112 2.55 18.58 -6.87
C PRO A 112 3.07 19.86 -7.54
N GLU A 113 2.27 20.55 -8.35
CA GLU A 113 2.67 21.83 -8.97
C GLU A 113 2.72 22.96 -7.95
N LEU A 114 1.82 22.92 -6.96
CA LEU A 114 1.75 23.91 -5.89
C LEU A 114 2.50 23.49 -4.63
N ASP A 115 3.00 22.26 -4.58
CA ASP A 115 3.57 21.62 -3.38
C ASP A 115 2.67 21.84 -2.15
N ARG A 116 1.39 21.50 -2.26
CA ARG A 116 0.40 21.85 -1.23
C ARG A 116 -0.70 20.81 -1.07
N TYR A 117 -1.10 20.60 0.21
CA TYR A 117 -2.27 19.82 0.57
C TYR A 117 -3.53 20.68 0.67
N SER A 118 -4.67 20.12 0.25
CA SER A 118 -6.01 20.67 0.47
C SER A 118 -6.93 19.59 1.04
N ALA A 119 -7.83 19.97 1.96
CA ALA A 119 -8.77 19.05 2.57
C ALA A 119 -9.87 18.67 1.58
N GLY A 120 -10.21 17.39 1.57
CA GLY A 120 -11.39 16.84 0.90
C GLY A 120 -12.56 16.61 1.87
N PRO A 121 -13.69 16.07 1.39
CA PRO A 121 -14.82 15.70 2.24
C PRO A 121 -14.44 14.51 3.12
N LEU A 122 -14.68 14.61 4.42
CA LEU A 122 -14.41 13.52 5.37
C LEU A 122 -15.07 12.21 4.94
N LEU A 123 -14.39 11.10 5.13
CA LEU A 123 -15.02 9.77 5.03
C LEU A 123 -16.24 9.71 5.96
N PRO A 124 -17.31 8.98 5.58
CA PRO A 124 -18.49 8.78 6.43
C PRO A 124 -18.21 8.10 7.78
N GLY A 125 -17.07 7.44 7.92
CA GLY A 125 -16.59 6.83 9.14
C GLY A 125 -15.07 6.76 9.18
N LYS A 126 -14.49 6.70 10.36
CA LYS A 126 -13.04 6.54 10.55
C LYS A 126 -12.59 5.16 10.08
N ARG A 127 -11.52 5.10 9.28
CA ARG A 127 -10.97 3.85 8.71
C ARG A 127 -9.45 3.92 8.55
N ALA A 128 -8.78 2.77 8.73
CA ALA A 128 -7.36 2.61 8.43
C ALA A 128 -7.11 1.29 7.68
N GLY A 129 -6.07 1.22 6.87
CA GLY A 129 -5.70 0.01 6.11
C GLY A 129 -6.77 -0.48 5.14
N GLY A 130 -7.69 0.41 4.72
CA GLY A 130 -8.63 0.16 3.63
C GLY A 130 -8.04 0.54 2.28
N GLY A 131 -8.69 0.16 1.19
CA GLY A 131 -8.27 0.45 -0.17
C GLY A 131 -8.81 1.79 -0.68
N LEU A 132 -7.93 2.70 -1.06
CA LEU A 132 -8.30 3.91 -1.79
C LEU A 132 -7.86 3.77 -3.24
N VAL A 133 -8.79 3.95 -4.20
CA VAL A 133 -8.49 3.77 -5.62
C VAL A 133 -9.37 4.63 -6.50
N ARG A 134 -8.83 5.07 -7.63
CA ARG A 134 -9.60 5.79 -8.65
C ARG A 134 -10.04 4.84 -9.77
N LEU A 135 -11.33 4.89 -10.10
CA LEU A 135 -11.92 4.25 -11.28
C LEU A 135 -12.69 5.29 -12.11
N GLY A 136 -12.19 5.63 -13.28
CA GLY A 136 -12.73 6.72 -14.09
C GLY A 136 -12.62 8.07 -13.36
N ASP A 137 -13.75 8.75 -13.17
CA ASP A 137 -13.82 10.02 -12.44
C ASP A 137 -14.15 9.84 -10.94
N ASN A 138 -14.28 8.60 -10.49
CA ASN A 138 -14.69 8.27 -9.13
C ASN A 138 -13.51 7.79 -8.29
N LEU A 139 -13.46 8.29 -7.07
CA LEU A 139 -12.59 7.81 -6.00
C LEU A 139 -13.37 6.85 -5.11
N HIS A 140 -12.87 5.64 -4.92
CA HIS A 140 -13.49 4.61 -4.10
C HIS A 140 -12.66 4.39 -2.84
N TYR A 141 -13.33 4.31 -1.68
CA TYR A 141 -12.73 3.84 -0.43
C TYR A 141 -13.44 2.57 0.03
N ILE A 142 -12.68 1.51 0.28
CA ILE A 142 -13.24 0.15 0.44
C ILE A 142 -12.63 -0.50 1.68
N SER A 143 -13.49 -0.96 2.58
CA SER A 143 -13.13 -1.78 3.75
C SER A 143 -12.23 -1.03 4.75
N GLY A 144 -11.50 -1.77 5.55
CA GLY A 144 -10.53 -1.25 6.53
C GLY A 144 -10.96 -1.39 7.98
N LEU A 145 -9.99 -1.16 8.83
CA LEU A 145 -10.08 -1.26 10.29
C LEU A 145 -10.89 -0.10 10.86
N MET A 146 -11.79 -0.41 11.78
CA MET A 146 -12.58 0.58 12.51
C MET A 146 -11.80 1.18 13.69
N GLU A 147 -12.38 2.16 14.34
CA GLU A 147 -11.77 2.95 15.42
C GLU A 147 -11.36 2.12 16.65
N ASP A 148 -12.01 0.98 16.87
CA ASP A 148 -11.67 0.04 17.96
C ASP A 148 -10.39 -0.76 17.69
N ARG A 149 -9.86 -0.73 16.46
CA ARG A 149 -8.66 -1.44 15.99
C ARG A 149 -8.77 -2.97 15.99
N ASP A 150 -9.95 -3.51 16.15
CA ASP A 150 -10.24 -4.95 16.11
C ASP A 150 -11.30 -5.30 15.06
N THR A 151 -12.25 -4.41 14.82
CA THR A 151 -13.36 -4.65 13.88
C THR A 151 -12.99 -4.19 12.47
N ASP A 152 -13.15 -5.08 11.51
CA ASP A 152 -13.04 -4.78 10.09
C ASP A 152 -14.40 -4.39 9.52
N SER A 153 -14.46 -3.30 8.77
CA SER A 153 -15.67 -2.86 8.06
C SER A 153 -15.64 -3.27 6.60
N GLY A 154 -16.77 -3.71 6.07
CA GLY A 154 -16.94 -3.93 4.64
C GLY A 154 -17.43 -2.69 3.88
N ASP A 155 -17.53 -1.54 4.51
CA ASP A 155 -18.05 -0.34 3.85
C ASP A 155 -17.31 -0.03 2.54
N HIS A 156 -18.09 0.34 1.54
CA HIS A 156 -17.60 0.81 0.26
C HIS A 156 -18.25 2.16 -0.03
N TRP A 157 -17.44 3.17 -0.17
CA TRP A 157 -17.86 4.53 -0.46
C TRP A 157 -17.26 5.02 -1.76
N VAL A 158 -18.02 5.83 -2.49
CA VAL A 158 -17.60 6.46 -3.73
C VAL A 158 -17.79 7.97 -3.67
N PHE A 159 -16.91 8.68 -4.35
CA PHE A 159 -16.86 10.14 -4.38
C PHE A 159 -16.44 10.61 -5.77
N ASN A 160 -17.23 11.52 -6.39
CA ASN A 160 -16.93 11.99 -7.74
C ASN A 160 -15.96 13.18 -7.72
N LEU A 161 -14.80 12.99 -8.37
CA LEU A 161 -13.73 13.99 -8.41
C LEU A 161 -14.08 15.21 -9.25
N LYS A 162 -14.84 15.06 -10.36
CA LYS A 162 -15.23 16.19 -11.21
C LYS A 162 -16.25 17.09 -10.54
N ASP A 163 -17.20 16.51 -9.81
CA ASP A 163 -18.17 17.29 -9.05
C ASP A 163 -17.50 18.05 -7.91
N TRP A 164 -16.49 17.43 -7.28
CA TRP A 164 -15.69 18.11 -6.27
C TRP A 164 -14.87 19.26 -6.86
N ASP A 165 -14.18 19.03 -7.97
CA ASP A 165 -13.35 20.04 -8.63
C ASP A 165 -14.19 21.25 -9.06
N LYS A 166 -15.43 21.00 -9.51
CA LYS A 166 -16.34 22.03 -9.99
C LYS A 166 -16.78 23.01 -8.88
N ASP A 167 -17.23 22.52 -7.73
CA ASP A 167 -17.87 23.35 -6.71
C ASP A 167 -17.74 22.83 -5.28
N GLN A 168 -16.93 21.78 -5.06
CA GLN A 168 -16.73 21.12 -3.77
C GLN A 168 -18.03 20.60 -3.13
N SER A 169 -19.06 20.31 -3.93
CA SER A 169 -20.36 19.84 -3.43
C SER A 169 -20.46 18.32 -3.30
N ALA A 170 -19.55 17.56 -3.94
CA ALA A 170 -19.57 16.12 -3.95
C ALA A 170 -19.45 15.54 -2.53
N LYS A 171 -20.15 14.45 -2.28
CA LYS A 171 -20.16 13.71 -1.02
C LYS A 171 -19.88 12.25 -1.27
N TRP A 172 -19.41 11.56 -0.24
CA TRP A 172 -19.30 10.11 -0.28
C TRP A 172 -20.67 9.46 -0.32
N GLU A 173 -20.88 8.57 -1.27
CA GLU A 173 -22.07 7.74 -1.43
C GLU A 173 -21.74 6.29 -1.11
N LYS A 174 -22.70 5.54 -0.57
CA LYS A 174 -22.51 4.14 -0.22
C LYS A 174 -22.81 3.24 -1.40
N LEU A 175 -21.92 2.26 -1.63
CA LEU A 175 -22.04 1.20 -2.63
C LEU A 175 -22.12 -0.17 -1.95
N ALA A 176 -22.26 -1.24 -2.77
CA ALA A 176 -22.27 -2.62 -2.28
C ALA A 176 -21.02 -2.92 -1.43
N PRO A 177 -21.18 -3.39 -0.19
CA PRO A 177 -20.06 -3.61 0.71
C PRO A 177 -19.19 -4.79 0.26
N LEU A 178 -17.89 -4.76 0.63
CA LEU A 178 -16.98 -5.88 0.43
C LEU A 178 -17.49 -7.12 1.19
N PRO A 179 -17.68 -8.28 0.53
CA PRO A 179 -18.28 -9.48 1.15
C PRO A 179 -17.50 -10.03 2.36
N ASN A 180 -16.19 -9.91 2.34
CA ASN A 180 -15.29 -10.33 3.42
C ASN A 180 -14.50 -9.12 3.93
N PRO A 181 -15.01 -8.37 4.92
CA PRO A 181 -14.35 -7.22 5.52
C PRO A 181 -12.96 -7.56 6.03
N ARG A 182 -11.97 -6.70 5.77
CA ARG A 182 -10.59 -6.89 6.21
C ARG A 182 -9.79 -5.59 6.08
N ASN A 183 -8.62 -5.56 6.65
CA ASN A 183 -7.70 -4.42 6.64
C ASN A 183 -6.33 -4.80 6.04
N GLN A 184 -5.40 -3.85 5.93
CA GLN A 184 -4.07 -4.03 5.33
C GLN A 184 -4.15 -4.76 3.98
N LEU A 185 -5.19 -4.44 3.21
CA LEU A 185 -5.46 -5.00 1.91
C LEU A 185 -4.83 -4.18 0.80
N SER A 186 -4.47 -4.84 -0.27
CA SER A 186 -4.01 -4.19 -1.49
C SER A 186 -5.16 -3.93 -2.44
N VAL A 187 -5.05 -2.83 -3.20
CA VAL A 187 -6.05 -2.45 -4.20
C VAL A 187 -5.41 -2.11 -5.54
N ALA A 188 -6.03 -2.54 -6.62
CA ALA A 188 -5.61 -2.23 -7.99
C ALA A 188 -6.82 -2.10 -8.91
N VAL A 189 -6.65 -1.39 -10.03
CA VAL A 189 -7.62 -1.37 -11.11
C VAL A 189 -7.05 -2.12 -12.32
N LEU A 190 -7.82 -3.07 -12.84
CA LEU A 190 -7.49 -3.78 -14.06
C LEU A 190 -8.74 -3.89 -14.92
N ASN A 191 -8.68 -3.45 -16.18
CA ASN A 191 -9.79 -3.49 -17.15
C ASN A 191 -11.12 -2.96 -16.61
N GLU A 192 -11.09 -1.74 -16.08
CA GLU A 192 -12.26 -1.04 -15.50
C GLU A 192 -12.93 -1.77 -14.31
N GLN A 193 -12.21 -2.66 -13.64
CA GLN A 193 -12.65 -3.34 -12.41
C GLN A 193 -11.69 -3.06 -11.27
N ILE A 194 -12.22 -2.99 -10.04
CA ILE A 194 -11.41 -2.83 -8.83
C ILE A 194 -11.16 -4.21 -8.23
N TYR A 195 -9.89 -4.51 -7.96
CA TYR A 195 -9.44 -5.73 -7.29
C TYR A 195 -9.06 -5.40 -5.85
N ILE A 196 -9.66 -6.09 -4.89
CA ILE A 196 -9.27 -6.11 -3.49
C ILE A 196 -8.54 -7.41 -3.21
N ILE A 197 -7.27 -7.29 -2.83
CA ILE A 197 -6.31 -8.38 -2.88
C ILE A 197 -5.70 -8.61 -1.51
N GLY A 198 -5.76 -9.84 -0.99
CA GLY A 198 -5.20 -10.19 0.30
C GLY A 198 -5.78 -9.35 1.45
N GLY A 199 -4.91 -8.93 2.35
CA GLY A 199 -5.26 -8.24 3.59
C GLY A 199 -5.23 -9.18 4.79
N GLN A 200 -5.68 -8.70 5.93
CA GLN A 200 -5.73 -9.49 7.17
C GLN A 200 -7.01 -9.25 7.96
N TYR A 201 -7.32 -10.18 8.86
CA TYR A 201 -8.33 -10.01 9.90
C TYR A 201 -7.67 -9.70 11.25
N ASN A 202 -8.43 -9.10 12.16
CA ASN A 202 -8.10 -8.98 13.59
C ASN A 202 -6.75 -8.32 13.84
N HIS A 203 -6.60 -7.08 13.43
CA HIS A 203 -5.34 -6.31 13.40
C HIS A 203 -4.50 -6.43 14.70
N ASP A 204 -5.11 -6.18 15.87
CA ASP A 204 -4.37 -6.12 17.15
C ASP A 204 -4.46 -7.41 17.98
N SER A 205 -5.36 -8.33 17.66
CA SER A 205 -5.60 -9.51 18.49
C SER A 205 -5.00 -10.79 17.91
N GLN A 206 -5.43 -11.19 16.75
CA GLN A 206 -4.95 -12.39 16.07
C GLN A 206 -4.88 -12.14 14.57
N GLN A 207 -3.80 -11.53 14.13
CA GLN A 207 -3.57 -11.23 12.72
C GLN A 207 -3.61 -12.52 11.89
N LEU A 208 -4.47 -12.53 10.87
CA LEU A 208 -4.62 -13.67 9.97
C LEU A 208 -4.62 -13.17 8.52
N ASP A 209 -3.49 -13.33 7.85
CA ASP A 209 -3.33 -12.94 6.44
C ASP A 209 -4.25 -13.76 5.54
N GLN A 210 -4.86 -13.09 4.57
CA GLN A 210 -5.86 -13.65 3.68
C GLN A 210 -5.30 -13.84 2.26
N ASN A 211 -5.70 -14.91 1.59
CA ASN A 211 -5.42 -15.13 0.18
C ASN A 211 -6.58 -14.72 -0.74
N LEU A 212 -7.63 -14.13 -0.17
CA LEU A 212 -8.85 -13.74 -0.86
C LEU A 212 -8.61 -12.63 -1.88
N VAL A 213 -9.23 -12.76 -3.04
CA VAL A 213 -9.34 -11.69 -4.03
C VAL A 213 -10.81 -11.49 -4.36
N HIS A 214 -11.25 -10.23 -4.32
CA HIS A 214 -12.59 -9.83 -4.73
C HIS A 214 -12.49 -8.79 -5.85
N ILE A 215 -13.38 -8.91 -6.82
CA ILE A 215 -13.45 -8.05 -7.99
C ILE A 215 -14.77 -7.28 -7.96
N TYR A 216 -14.68 -5.96 -7.96
CA TYR A 216 -15.84 -5.08 -8.02
C TYR A 216 -16.11 -4.63 -9.45
N ASN A 217 -17.36 -4.78 -9.87
CA ASN A 217 -17.86 -4.28 -11.15
C ASN A 217 -18.75 -3.04 -10.90
N ALA A 218 -18.24 -1.87 -11.26
CA ALA A 218 -18.95 -0.60 -11.04
C ALA A 218 -20.20 -0.44 -11.90
N LYS A 219 -20.32 -1.18 -13.01
CA LYS A 219 -21.49 -1.05 -13.93
C LYS A 219 -22.79 -1.57 -13.29
N ASN A 220 -22.69 -2.52 -12.39
CA ASN A 220 -23.86 -3.15 -11.73
C ASN A 220 -23.77 -3.17 -10.22
N ASP A 221 -22.78 -2.50 -9.61
CA ASP A 221 -22.56 -2.43 -8.17
C ASP A 221 -22.50 -3.82 -7.51
N THR A 222 -21.66 -4.71 -8.04
CA THR A 222 -21.56 -6.09 -7.55
C THR A 222 -20.12 -6.56 -7.35
N TRP A 223 -19.95 -7.50 -6.43
CA TRP A 223 -18.72 -8.20 -6.15
C TRP A 223 -18.73 -9.64 -6.67
N SER A 224 -17.59 -10.09 -7.13
CA SER A 224 -17.32 -11.51 -7.46
C SER A 224 -15.98 -11.94 -6.85
N ALA A 225 -15.80 -13.26 -6.67
CA ALA A 225 -14.51 -13.80 -6.30
C ALA A 225 -13.55 -13.73 -7.50
N GLY A 226 -12.30 -13.37 -7.24
CA GLY A 226 -11.19 -13.46 -8.18
C GLY A 226 -10.29 -14.67 -7.89
N PRO A 227 -9.24 -14.89 -8.69
CA PRO A 227 -8.25 -15.94 -8.44
C PRO A 227 -7.52 -15.66 -7.12
N SER A 228 -7.56 -16.62 -6.19
CA SER A 228 -6.91 -16.49 -4.88
C SER A 228 -5.40 -16.38 -5.00
N LEU A 229 -4.79 -15.59 -4.11
CA LEU A 229 -3.33 -15.57 -3.95
C LEU A 229 -2.80 -16.97 -3.59
N PRO A 230 -1.53 -17.27 -3.93
CA PRO A 230 -0.90 -18.56 -3.60
C PRO A 230 -0.86 -18.88 -2.11
N TYR A 231 -0.88 -17.83 -1.27
CA TYR A 231 -0.78 -17.90 0.19
C TYR A 231 -1.43 -16.66 0.82
N GLY A 232 -1.69 -16.70 2.14
CA GLY A 232 -2.16 -15.52 2.86
C GLY A 232 -1.16 -14.36 2.76
N HIS A 233 -1.62 -13.16 2.45
CA HIS A 233 -0.76 -12.02 2.12
C HIS A 233 -1.42 -10.69 2.53
N SER A 234 -0.65 -9.84 3.18
CA SER A 234 -1.04 -8.49 3.59
C SER A 234 0.15 -7.53 3.53
N HIS A 235 -0.03 -6.28 3.90
CA HIS A 235 1.04 -5.28 4.02
C HIS A 235 1.83 -5.05 2.72
N SER A 236 1.12 -4.89 1.60
CA SER A 236 1.70 -4.55 0.28
C SER A 236 0.97 -3.38 -0.37
N GLU A 237 0.30 -2.54 0.39
CA GLU A 237 -0.55 -1.45 -0.11
C GLU A 237 0.25 -0.46 -0.96
N GLY A 238 1.38 0.03 -0.46
CA GLY A 238 2.29 0.92 -1.19
C GLY A 238 3.02 0.25 -2.37
N ALA A 239 2.97 -1.07 -2.43
CA ALA A 239 3.70 -1.88 -3.38
C ALA A 239 2.80 -2.70 -4.33
N THR A 240 1.50 -2.38 -4.36
CA THR A 240 0.54 -2.96 -5.31
C THR A 240 0.11 -1.91 -6.33
N PHE A 241 0.12 -2.26 -7.60
CA PHE A 241 -0.20 -1.36 -8.71
C PHE A 241 -0.47 -2.13 -10.00
N THR A 242 -1.03 -1.44 -11.00
CA THR A 242 -1.21 -2.00 -12.35
C THR A 242 -0.19 -1.38 -13.30
N HIS A 243 0.46 -2.24 -14.08
CA HIS A 243 1.37 -1.86 -15.15
C HIS A 243 1.31 -2.89 -16.29
N ASN A 244 1.29 -2.42 -17.56
CA ASN A 244 1.21 -3.27 -18.76
C ASN A 244 0.10 -4.32 -18.67
N ASN A 245 -1.12 -3.89 -18.35
CA ASN A 245 -2.30 -4.75 -18.18
C ASN A 245 -2.10 -5.94 -17.22
N ARG A 246 -1.34 -5.72 -16.16
CA ARG A 246 -1.00 -6.71 -15.15
C ARG A 246 -1.01 -6.06 -13.78
N ILE A 247 -1.58 -6.72 -12.78
CA ILE A 247 -1.43 -6.33 -11.38
C ILE A 247 -0.10 -6.85 -10.88
N TRP A 248 0.64 -6.00 -10.18
CA TRP A 248 1.91 -6.29 -9.51
C TRP A 248 1.73 -6.13 -8.01
N MET A 249 2.27 -7.05 -7.23
CA MET A 249 2.32 -6.98 -5.78
C MET A 249 3.72 -7.39 -5.32
N VAL A 250 4.37 -6.54 -4.53
CA VAL A 250 5.79 -6.65 -4.20
C VAL A 250 6.00 -6.72 -2.69
N GLY A 251 6.68 -7.76 -2.21
CA GLY A 251 6.93 -7.94 -0.78
C GLY A 251 5.66 -8.14 0.02
N GLY A 252 5.62 -7.68 1.25
CA GLY A 252 4.49 -7.78 2.18
C GLY A 252 4.70 -8.83 3.27
N HIS A 253 3.66 -9.08 4.07
CA HIS A 253 3.60 -10.22 4.97
C HIS A 253 3.00 -11.43 4.28
N THR A 254 3.46 -12.62 4.63
CA THR A 254 2.88 -13.88 4.21
C THR A 254 2.76 -14.83 5.38
N THR A 255 1.65 -15.54 5.46
CA THR A 255 1.47 -16.63 6.41
C THR A 255 1.19 -17.90 5.61
N PRO A 256 2.20 -18.77 5.42
CA PRO A 256 1.99 -20.08 4.80
C PRO A 256 1.00 -20.91 5.61
N GLU A 257 0.22 -21.75 4.96
CA GLU A 257 -0.72 -22.65 5.64
C GLU A 257 0.02 -23.53 6.66
N GLY A 258 -0.40 -23.47 7.93
CA GLY A 258 0.25 -24.15 9.04
C GLY A 258 1.63 -23.60 9.44
N GLY A 259 2.04 -22.48 8.87
CA GLY A 259 3.34 -21.84 9.11
C GLY A 259 3.29 -20.59 9.99
N THR A 260 4.45 -19.99 10.15
CA THR A 260 4.62 -18.73 10.90
C THR A 260 4.59 -17.55 9.93
N LYS A 261 3.99 -16.43 10.33
CA LYS A 261 4.00 -15.18 9.59
C LYS A 261 5.44 -14.73 9.30
N GLY A 262 5.71 -14.35 8.06
CA GLY A 262 7.02 -13.94 7.59
C GLY A 262 6.95 -12.76 6.62
N MET A 263 8.12 -12.22 6.29
CA MET A 263 8.26 -11.20 5.25
C MET A 263 8.39 -11.88 3.88
N CYS A 264 7.66 -11.36 2.91
CA CYS A 264 7.63 -11.94 1.59
C CYS A 264 8.83 -11.48 0.74
N GLU A 265 9.49 -12.43 0.08
CA GLU A 265 10.55 -12.16 -0.89
C GLU A 265 10.06 -12.23 -2.34
N ASN A 266 8.74 -12.37 -2.55
CA ASN A 266 8.19 -12.55 -3.87
C ASN A 266 7.69 -11.23 -4.47
N VAL A 267 7.86 -11.12 -5.78
CA VAL A 267 7.05 -10.26 -6.63
C VAL A 267 6.06 -11.14 -7.36
N VAL A 268 4.78 -10.98 -7.06
CA VAL A 268 3.70 -11.74 -7.69
C VAL A 268 2.92 -10.87 -8.66
N THR A 269 2.46 -11.46 -9.74
CA THR A 269 1.68 -10.75 -10.76
C THR A 269 0.46 -11.53 -11.20
N LEU A 270 -0.56 -10.79 -11.64
CA LEU A 270 -1.79 -11.34 -12.21
C LEU A 270 -2.14 -10.60 -13.50
N VAL A 271 -2.43 -11.36 -14.58
CA VAL A 271 -3.12 -10.86 -15.78
C VAL A 271 -4.60 -11.20 -15.69
N GLU A 272 -5.44 -10.40 -16.34
CA GLU A 272 -6.88 -10.69 -16.39
C GLU A 272 -7.18 -12.09 -16.90
N GLY A 273 -8.07 -12.80 -16.21
CA GLY A 273 -8.48 -14.19 -16.55
C GLY A 273 -7.40 -15.24 -16.30
N GLY A 274 -6.25 -14.84 -15.75
CA GLY A 274 -5.14 -15.74 -15.40
C GLY A 274 -5.12 -16.12 -13.92
N GLU A 275 -4.04 -16.76 -13.55
CA GLU A 275 -3.69 -17.10 -12.18
C GLU A 275 -2.51 -16.26 -11.70
N TRP A 276 -2.36 -16.12 -10.37
CA TRP A 276 -1.20 -15.48 -9.79
C TRP A 276 0.08 -16.27 -10.07
N GLU A 277 1.13 -15.58 -10.49
CA GLU A 277 2.44 -16.17 -10.73
C GLU A 277 3.53 -15.43 -9.92
N ILE A 278 4.52 -16.16 -9.42
CA ILE A 278 5.74 -15.57 -8.85
C ILE A 278 6.63 -15.15 -10.03
N THR A 279 6.76 -13.84 -10.23
CA THR A 279 7.49 -13.27 -11.37
C THR A 279 8.97 -13.18 -11.07
N PHE A 280 9.34 -12.64 -9.89
CA PHE A 280 10.73 -12.51 -9.42
C PHE A 280 10.84 -12.87 -7.95
N LYS A 281 12.10 -12.99 -7.49
CA LYS A 281 12.48 -12.89 -6.08
C LYS A 281 13.12 -11.53 -5.81
N LEU A 282 12.78 -10.92 -4.69
CA LEU A 282 13.48 -9.77 -4.11
C LEU A 282 14.84 -10.20 -3.56
N PRO A 283 15.81 -9.29 -3.44
CA PRO A 283 17.11 -9.60 -2.84
C PRO A 283 17.01 -9.96 -1.36
N ILE A 284 15.94 -9.53 -0.69
CA ILE A 284 15.64 -9.79 0.72
C ILE A 284 14.12 -9.83 0.93
N GLY A 285 13.66 -10.60 1.90
CA GLY A 285 12.25 -10.54 2.34
C GLY A 285 11.95 -9.19 2.98
N ILE A 286 10.90 -8.52 2.49
CA ILE A 286 10.58 -7.15 2.89
C ILE A 286 9.06 -6.98 3.04
N SER A 287 8.65 -6.38 4.15
CA SER A 287 7.26 -6.01 4.42
C SER A 287 7.01 -4.54 4.10
N SER A 288 5.86 -4.26 3.53
CA SER A 288 5.33 -2.90 3.29
C SER A 288 6.32 -1.92 2.65
N PRO A 289 7.01 -2.26 1.56
CA PRO A 289 7.83 -1.30 0.85
C PRO A 289 6.98 -0.32 0.04
N ALA A 290 7.57 0.80 -0.37
CA ALA A 290 7.10 1.55 -1.53
C ALA A 290 7.63 0.85 -2.79
N SER A 291 6.78 0.59 -3.78
CA SER A 291 7.25 -0.02 -5.02
C SER A 291 6.43 0.41 -6.22
N LYS A 292 7.11 0.78 -7.29
CA LYS A 292 6.49 1.16 -8.57
C LYS A 292 7.40 0.82 -9.76
N ILE A 293 6.79 0.76 -10.94
CA ILE A 293 7.51 0.66 -12.21
C ILE A 293 7.56 2.03 -12.86
N ILE A 294 8.78 2.43 -13.27
CA ILE A 294 9.05 3.64 -14.04
C ILE A 294 10.03 3.26 -15.16
N ASN A 295 9.72 3.65 -16.39
CA ASN A 295 10.57 3.41 -17.56
C ASN A 295 11.07 1.95 -17.65
N ASN A 296 10.14 0.99 -17.54
CA ASN A 296 10.39 -0.45 -17.60
C ASN A 296 11.35 -1.01 -16.52
N LYS A 297 11.45 -0.30 -15.39
CA LYS A 297 12.24 -0.72 -14.22
C LYS A 297 11.37 -0.77 -12.99
N LEU A 298 11.47 -1.86 -12.25
CA LEU A 298 10.81 -2.02 -10.94
C LEU A 298 11.72 -1.44 -9.86
N TYR A 299 11.21 -0.45 -9.15
CA TYR A 299 11.85 0.17 -7.98
C TYR A 299 11.18 -0.33 -6.71
N VAL A 300 12.00 -0.65 -5.70
CA VAL A 300 11.54 -1.07 -4.37
C VAL A 300 12.29 -0.25 -3.34
N ALA A 301 11.60 0.50 -2.49
CA ALA A 301 12.18 1.46 -1.57
C ALA A 301 11.64 1.29 -0.16
N GLY A 302 12.52 1.30 0.83
CA GLY A 302 12.14 1.18 2.24
C GLY A 302 11.52 -0.17 2.58
N GLY A 303 10.66 -0.18 3.57
CA GLY A 303 9.99 -1.37 4.10
C GLY A 303 10.61 -1.88 5.39
N TRP A 304 10.04 -2.94 5.93
CA TRP A 304 10.55 -3.63 7.11
C TRP A 304 11.30 -4.88 6.68
N GLU A 305 12.58 -4.94 6.98
CA GLU A 305 13.46 -6.05 6.60
C GLU A 305 13.77 -6.95 7.79
N LEU A 306 13.82 -8.26 7.54
CA LEU A 306 14.35 -9.23 8.50
C LEU A 306 15.85 -9.37 8.26
N ARG A 307 16.68 -8.62 8.98
CA ARG A 307 18.12 -8.80 8.93
C ARG A 307 18.53 -10.00 9.80
N LEU A 308 19.28 -10.93 9.23
CA LEU A 308 19.88 -12.05 9.94
C LEU A 308 20.98 -11.53 10.87
N LEU A 309 20.61 -11.04 12.04
CA LEU A 309 21.56 -10.82 13.13
C LEU A 309 21.92 -12.17 13.72
N ALA A 310 23.19 -12.35 14.15
CA ALA A 310 23.68 -13.58 14.74
C ALA A 310 22.73 -14.08 15.86
N GLN A 311 22.32 -15.35 15.78
CA GLN A 311 21.39 -15.96 16.74
C GLN A 311 22.00 -15.99 18.13
N THR A 312 21.33 -15.35 19.09
CA THR A 312 21.53 -15.64 20.50
C THR A 312 20.25 -16.19 21.10
N PRO A 313 20.28 -17.18 22.01
CA PRO A 313 19.07 -17.85 22.51
C PRO A 313 18.10 -16.97 23.29
N GLU A 314 18.47 -15.73 23.60
CA GLU A 314 17.76 -14.83 24.52
C GLU A 314 16.99 -13.72 23.85
N ARG A 315 16.96 -13.66 22.51
CA ARG A 315 16.28 -12.59 21.75
C ARG A 315 14.99 -13.09 21.17
N ASP A 316 13.91 -12.33 21.43
CA ASP A 316 12.62 -12.51 20.78
C ASP A 316 12.79 -12.41 19.26
N TYR A 317 12.43 -13.49 18.55
CA TYR A 317 12.73 -13.69 17.13
C TYR A 317 12.19 -12.58 16.22
N TRP A 318 11.15 -11.86 16.66
CA TRP A 318 10.46 -10.86 15.85
C TRP A 318 10.84 -9.41 16.18
N ALA A 319 10.99 -9.06 17.44
CA ALA A 319 11.20 -7.66 17.85
C ALA A 319 12.61 -7.15 17.56
N ASP A 320 13.63 -8.00 17.69
CA ASP A 320 15.05 -7.59 17.68
C ASP A 320 15.72 -7.64 16.30
N ARG A 321 15.02 -8.11 15.26
CA ARG A 321 15.59 -8.37 13.92
C ARG A 321 14.94 -7.55 12.81
N GLN A 322 13.87 -6.87 13.11
CA GLN A 322 13.15 -6.05 12.15
C GLN A 322 13.81 -4.68 12.08
N VAL A 323 14.22 -4.30 10.89
CA VAL A 323 14.88 -3.02 10.64
C VAL A 323 14.05 -2.23 9.66
N THR A 324 13.67 -1.01 10.04
CA THR A 324 13.11 -0.05 9.07
C THR A 324 14.20 0.31 8.08
N SER A 325 13.99 -0.04 6.82
CA SER A 325 14.98 0.12 5.76
C SER A 325 14.86 1.47 5.06
N GLY A 326 16.00 2.00 4.64
CA GLY A 326 16.11 3.09 3.68
C GLY A 326 16.59 2.61 2.32
N ASP A 327 16.85 1.32 2.16
CA ASP A 327 17.43 0.74 0.95
C ASP A 327 16.50 0.95 -0.26
N VAL A 328 17.09 1.24 -1.41
CA VAL A 328 16.38 1.34 -2.68
C VAL A 328 16.99 0.38 -3.69
N TRP A 329 16.15 -0.50 -4.21
CA TRP A 329 16.53 -1.52 -5.18
C TRP A 329 15.85 -1.28 -6.52
N VAL A 330 16.54 -1.63 -7.60
CA VAL A 330 15.99 -1.56 -8.96
C VAL A 330 16.36 -2.79 -9.77
N THR A 331 15.43 -3.26 -10.59
CA THR A 331 15.66 -4.28 -11.62
C THR A 331 14.88 -3.95 -12.89
N GLU A 332 15.37 -4.43 -14.04
CA GLU A 332 14.62 -4.37 -15.29
C GLU A 332 13.44 -5.37 -15.23
N ILE A 333 12.30 -5.01 -15.83
CA ILE A 333 11.20 -5.96 -16.01
C ILE A 333 11.28 -6.66 -17.36
N PRO A 334 10.91 -7.96 -17.46
CA PRO A 334 11.17 -8.76 -18.65
C PRO A 334 10.13 -8.60 -19.76
N PHE A 335 9.09 -7.73 -19.61
CA PHE A 335 7.98 -7.57 -20.58
C PHE A 335 7.28 -6.22 -20.50
#